data_fec86b3e835f58b54d4a445cdba8b50d
#
_entry.id   fec86b3e835f58b54d4a445cdba8b50d
#
_cell.length_a   1.000
_cell.length_b   1.000
_cell.length_c   1.000
_cell.angle_alpha   90.00
_cell.angle_beta   90.00
_cell.angle_gamma   90.00
#
_symmetry.space_group_name_H-M   'P 1'
#
loop_
_entity.id
_entity.type
_entity.pdbx_description
1 polymer ?
#
loop_
_entity_poly.entity_id
_entity_poly.type
_entity_poly.pdbx_seq_one_letter_code
_entity_poly.pdbx_strand_id
1 'polypeptide(L)'
;MMKATISQVYPRLYLYRDENYTGRRFVLRGNLGVRNLERRYDDVESLRFYSPSANATLVLFTRTNFRGSFRVFRGSVNLRDLDDIIGDNDAESLIMSNSRLTLEQIRTIRRTGNLPSGYRYL
;
A
#
# COMPACT_ATOMS: atom_id res chain seq x y z
N MET A 1 2.86 27.52 26.60
CA MET A 1 1.94 27.63 25.52
C MET A 1 1.83 26.30 24.82
N MET A 2 0.72 26.14 24.33
CA MET A 2 0.48 24.92 23.64
C MET A 2 0.81 25.12 22.19
N LYS A 3 1.77 24.44 21.73
CA LYS A 3 1.97 24.50 20.30
C LYS A 3 1.00 23.58 19.61
N ALA A 4 0.59 23.99 18.45
CA ALA A 4 -0.23 23.12 17.63
C ALA A 4 0.56 21.85 17.31
N THR A 5 0.00 20.74 17.63
CA THR A 5 0.59 19.47 17.26
C THR A 5 0.23 19.15 15.83
N ILE A 6 1.22 19.04 14.99
CA ILE A 6 0.98 18.58 13.64
C ILE A 6 0.90 17.07 13.70
N SER A 7 -0.28 16.57 13.49
CA SER A 7 -0.47 15.14 13.44
C SER A 7 0.22 14.57 12.23
N GLN A 8 1.16 13.68 12.46
CA GLN A 8 1.74 12.89 11.39
C GLN A 8 0.79 11.75 11.11
N VAL A 9 0.31 11.68 9.90
CA VAL A 9 -0.56 10.59 9.49
C VAL A 9 0.31 9.47 8.94
N TYR A 10 0.20 8.30 9.54
CA TYR A 10 0.92 7.11 9.12
C TYR A 10 -0.07 6.00 8.83
N PRO A 11 0.30 5.06 7.98
CA PRO A 11 1.57 5.00 7.25
C PRO A 11 1.62 6.02 6.13
N ARG A 12 2.81 6.21 5.57
CA ARG A 12 3.01 7.01 4.36
C ARG A 12 3.49 6.11 3.25
N LEU A 13 2.98 6.35 2.06
CA LEU A 13 3.37 5.59 0.88
C LEU A 13 3.73 6.55 -0.23
N TYR A 14 4.93 6.40 -0.75
CA TYR A 14 5.39 7.13 -1.92
C TYR A 14 5.37 6.17 -3.10
N LEU A 15 4.57 6.50 -4.10
CA LEU A 15 4.49 5.72 -5.33
C LEU A 15 5.24 6.46 -6.43
N TYR A 16 6.09 5.75 -7.16
CA TYR A 16 6.89 6.33 -8.24
C TYR A 16 6.54 5.66 -9.55
N ARG A 17 6.50 6.46 -10.62
CA ARG A 17 6.13 5.93 -11.92
C ARG A 17 7.23 5.09 -12.57
N ASP A 18 8.46 5.34 -12.18
CA ASP A 18 9.60 4.61 -12.72
C ASP A 18 10.31 3.81 -11.64
N GLU A 19 11.18 2.91 -12.06
CA GLU A 19 11.99 2.12 -11.12
C GLU A 19 12.97 3.00 -10.35
N ASN A 20 13.51 2.46 -9.29
CA ASN A 20 14.52 3.11 -8.47
C ASN A 20 14.09 4.46 -7.92
N TYR A 21 12.79 4.57 -7.57
CA TYR A 21 12.23 5.77 -6.91
C TYR A 21 12.39 7.02 -7.76
N THR A 22 12.15 6.89 -9.04
CA THR A 22 12.25 7.98 -10.00
C THR A 22 10.93 8.23 -10.71
N GLY A 23 10.89 9.29 -11.48
CA GLY A 23 9.67 9.69 -12.18
C GLY A 23 8.70 10.40 -11.26
N ARG A 24 7.46 10.54 -11.71
CA ARG A 24 6.43 11.24 -10.96
C ARG A 24 6.12 10.50 -9.66
N ARG A 25 6.03 11.26 -8.58
CA ARG A 25 5.76 10.71 -7.26
C ARG A 25 4.35 11.08 -6.79
N PHE A 26 3.67 10.10 -6.20
CA PHE A 26 2.41 10.30 -5.50
C PHE A 26 2.59 9.93 -4.04
N VAL A 27 1.92 10.66 -3.16
CA VAL A 27 2.02 10.44 -1.72
C VAL A 27 0.66 10.08 -1.16
N LEU A 28 0.58 8.94 -0.47
CA LEU A 28 -0.62 8.48 0.21
C LEU A 28 -0.35 8.40 1.70
N ARG A 29 -1.37 8.68 2.50
CA ARG A 29 -1.25 8.67 3.97
C ARG A 29 -2.46 7.99 4.59
N GLY A 30 -2.20 7.27 5.68
CA GLY A 30 -3.24 6.66 6.50
C GLY A 30 -3.64 5.29 6.03
N ASN A 31 -4.71 4.77 6.63
CA ASN A 31 -5.22 3.45 6.32
C ASN A 31 -6.12 3.52 5.09
N LEU A 32 -5.76 2.79 4.07
CA LEU A 32 -6.51 2.86 2.81
C LEU A 32 -6.19 1.67 1.91
N GLY A 33 -7.00 1.50 0.89
CA GLY A 33 -6.70 0.59 -0.20
C GLY A 33 -6.87 1.29 -1.54
N VAL A 34 -5.99 0.98 -2.47
CA VAL A 34 -6.08 1.44 -3.86
C VAL A 34 -6.55 0.27 -4.70
N ARG A 35 -7.75 0.40 -5.27
CA ARG A 35 -8.40 -0.71 -5.99
C ARG A 35 -7.80 -0.99 -7.36
N ASN A 36 -7.25 0.03 -7.99
CA ASN A 36 -6.67 -0.12 -9.32
C ASN A 36 -5.54 0.89 -9.47
N LEU A 37 -4.31 0.43 -9.29
CA LEU A 37 -3.12 1.28 -9.33
C LEU A 37 -2.90 1.89 -10.70
N GLU A 38 -3.06 1.11 -11.75
CA GLU A 38 -2.83 1.62 -13.10
C GLU A 38 -3.83 2.71 -13.48
N ARG A 39 -5.10 2.48 -13.19
CA ARG A 39 -6.13 3.46 -13.52
C ARG A 39 -5.95 4.76 -12.74
N ARG A 40 -5.51 4.65 -11.47
CA ARG A 40 -5.40 5.82 -10.60
C ARG A 40 -4.11 6.60 -10.78
N TYR A 41 -3.00 5.90 -10.98
CA TYR A 41 -1.67 6.50 -10.97
C TYR A 41 -0.88 6.23 -12.23
N ASP A 42 -1.47 5.54 -13.20
CA ASP A 42 -0.77 5.08 -14.38
C ASP A 42 0.28 4.03 -13.97
N ASP A 43 1.40 3.97 -14.60
CA ASP A 43 2.42 3.00 -14.19
C ASP A 43 2.98 3.34 -12.83
N VAL A 44 3.00 2.36 -11.93
CA VAL A 44 3.71 2.45 -10.66
C VAL A 44 4.75 1.35 -10.66
N GLU A 45 6.02 1.72 -10.64
CA GLU A 45 7.11 0.75 -10.78
C GLU A 45 8.04 0.68 -9.57
N SER A 46 7.93 1.62 -8.63
CA SER A 46 8.65 1.54 -7.36
C SER A 46 7.88 2.25 -6.28
N LEU A 47 8.20 1.95 -5.02
CA LEU A 47 7.53 2.57 -3.89
C LEU A 47 8.42 2.61 -2.65
N ARG A 48 8.07 3.54 -1.77
CA ARG A 48 8.62 3.58 -0.41
C ARG A 48 7.46 3.62 0.57
N PHE A 49 7.43 2.68 1.48
CA PHE A 49 6.40 2.59 2.52
C PHE A 49 7.06 2.86 3.87
N TYR A 50 6.50 3.79 4.62
CA TYR A 50 7.09 4.18 5.89
C TYR A 50 6.06 4.29 6.99
N SER A 51 6.41 3.73 8.14
CA SER A 51 5.72 3.95 9.40
C SER A 51 6.69 3.72 10.55
N PRO A 52 6.58 4.50 11.65
CA PRO A 52 7.34 4.19 12.86
C PRO A 52 6.86 2.93 13.55
N SER A 53 5.67 2.42 13.22
CA SER A 53 5.15 1.20 13.78
C SER A 53 5.66 -0.03 13.03
N ALA A 54 6.26 -0.97 13.74
CA ALA A 54 6.68 -2.25 13.16
C ALA A 54 5.49 -3.11 12.75
N ASN A 55 4.28 -2.77 13.21
CA ASN A 55 3.06 -3.49 12.86
C ASN A 55 2.40 -2.97 11.58
N ALA A 56 2.87 -1.85 11.05
CA ALA A 56 2.33 -1.33 9.81
C ALA A 56 2.39 -2.38 8.71
N THR A 57 1.37 -2.43 7.89
CA THR A 57 1.20 -3.48 6.90
C THR A 57 1.01 -2.89 5.51
N LEU A 58 1.75 -3.41 4.55
CA LEU A 58 1.54 -3.13 3.14
C LEU A 58 1.25 -4.45 2.46
N VAL A 59 0.15 -4.53 1.72
CA VAL A 59 -0.22 -5.72 0.97
C VAL A 59 -0.32 -5.35 -0.50
N LEU A 60 0.39 -6.08 -1.33
CA LEU A 60 0.32 -5.90 -2.79
C LEU A 60 -0.40 -7.10 -3.40
N PHE A 61 -1.34 -6.82 -4.31
CA PHE A 61 -2.14 -7.86 -4.97
C PHE A 61 -1.85 -7.86 -6.47
N THR A 62 -1.92 -9.04 -7.08
CA THR A 62 -1.66 -9.19 -8.51
C THR A 62 -2.82 -8.76 -9.39
N ARG A 63 -3.99 -8.54 -8.81
CA ARG A 63 -5.18 -8.11 -9.54
C ARG A 63 -5.82 -6.90 -8.87
N THR A 64 -6.69 -6.25 -9.62
CA THR A 64 -7.46 -5.13 -9.07
C THR A 64 -8.45 -5.61 -8.01
N ASN A 65 -8.94 -4.67 -7.21
CA ASN A 65 -9.95 -4.90 -6.18
C ASN A 65 -9.50 -5.90 -5.11
N PHE A 66 -8.22 -5.89 -4.78
CA PHE A 66 -7.63 -6.72 -3.72
C PHE A 66 -7.78 -8.20 -4.00
N ARG A 67 -7.57 -8.61 -5.24
CA ARG A 67 -7.73 -9.99 -5.66
C ARG A 67 -6.42 -10.55 -6.20
N GLY A 68 -6.44 -11.84 -6.45
CA GLY A 68 -5.30 -12.56 -6.97
C GLY A 68 -4.35 -12.99 -5.85
N SER A 69 -3.11 -13.23 -6.21
CA SER A 69 -2.07 -13.53 -5.23
C SER A 69 -1.63 -12.25 -4.53
N PHE A 70 -1.11 -12.36 -3.33
CA PHE A 70 -0.68 -11.18 -2.59
C PHE A 70 0.61 -11.44 -1.84
N ARG A 71 1.29 -10.33 -1.54
CA ARG A 71 2.50 -10.34 -0.72
C ARG A 71 2.36 -9.30 0.39
N VAL A 72 2.77 -9.67 1.60
CA VAL A 72 2.61 -8.84 2.79
C VAL A 72 3.97 -8.36 3.27
N PHE A 73 4.07 -7.06 3.53
CA PHE A 73 5.24 -6.45 4.13
C PHE A 73 4.86 -5.86 5.48
N ARG A 74 5.72 -6.03 6.46
CA ARG A 74 5.52 -5.53 7.81
C ARG A 74 6.57 -4.45 8.11
N GLY A 75 6.11 -3.32 8.64
CA GLY A 75 6.98 -2.19 8.88
C GLY A 75 7.40 -1.50 7.60
N SER A 76 8.37 -0.62 7.70
CA SER A 76 8.84 0.15 6.56
C SER A 76 9.53 -0.73 5.53
N VAL A 77 9.30 -0.45 4.26
CA VAL A 77 9.93 -1.18 3.17
C VAL A 77 10.10 -0.28 1.96
N ASN A 78 11.20 -0.47 1.26
CA ASN A 78 11.48 0.20 -0.01
C ASN A 78 11.56 -0.86 -1.10
N LEU A 79 10.76 -0.71 -2.13
CA LEU A 79 10.72 -1.63 -3.26
C LEU A 79 11.09 -0.85 -4.52
N ARG A 80 12.28 -1.11 -5.03
CA ARG A 80 12.81 -0.33 -6.16
C ARG A 80 12.29 -0.78 -7.52
N ASP A 81 11.68 -1.94 -7.57
CA ASP A 81 11.17 -2.53 -8.80
C ASP A 81 9.99 -3.44 -8.45
N LEU A 82 8.80 -3.08 -8.91
CA LEU A 82 7.59 -3.83 -8.60
C LEU A 82 7.27 -4.94 -9.59
N ASP A 83 8.07 -5.08 -10.66
CA ASP A 83 7.75 -6.01 -11.74
C ASP A 83 7.70 -7.46 -11.28
N ASP A 84 8.54 -7.84 -10.32
CA ASP A 84 8.65 -9.23 -9.88
C ASP A 84 8.36 -9.40 -8.39
N ILE A 85 7.51 -8.56 -7.84
CA ILE A 85 7.23 -8.61 -6.40
C ILE A 85 6.43 -9.83 -6.02
N ILE A 86 5.54 -10.28 -6.91
CA ILE A 86 4.69 -11.44 -6.66
C ILE A 86 4.84 -12.39 -7.84
N GLY A 87 5.88 -13.22 -7.81
CA GLY A 87 6.23 -14.04 -8.96
C GLY A 87 6.52 -13.15 -10.17
N ASP A 88 5.98 -13.48 -11.32
CA ASP A 88 6.17 -12.71 -12.54
C ASP A 88 5.02 -11.72 -12.78
N ASN A 89 4.34 -11.27 -11.71
CA ASN A 89 3.16 -10.43 -11.84
C ASN A 89 3.39 -9.05 -11.27
N ASP A 90 2.78 -8.06 -11.89
CA ASP A 90 2.77 -6.68 -11.39
C ASP A 90 1.79 -6.56 -10.23
N ALA A 91 2.01 -5.55 -9.39
CA ALA A 91 1.04 -5.18 -8.37
C ALA A 91 -0.06 -4.31 -9.04
N GLU A 92 -1.32 -4.73 -8.92
CA GLU A 92 -2.44 -3.99 -9.51
C GLU A 92 -3.36 -3.35 -8.48
N SER A 93 -3.29 -3.77 -7.23
CA SER A 93 -3.98 -3.10 -6.13
C SER A 93 -3.16 -3.27 -4.85
N LEU A 94 -3.44 -2.45 -3.86
CA LEU A 94 -2.71 -2.51 -2.61
C LEU A 94 -3.58 -2.06 -1.42
N ILE A 95 -3.17 -2.50 -0.25
CA ILE A 95 -3.72 -2.03 1.02
C ILE A 95 -2.56 -1.54 1.87
N MET A 96 -2.75 -0.41 2.53
CA MET A 96 -1.80 0.08 3.51
C MET A 96 -2.49 0.34 4.84
N SER A 97 -1.85 -0.04 5.92
CA SER A 97 -2.40 0.07 7.26
C SER A 97 -1.31 0.38 8.27
N ASN A 98 -1.64 1.22 9.24
CA ASN A 98 -0.74 1.45 10.37
C ASN A 98 -0.86 0.35 11.43
N SER A 99 -1.80 -0.54 11.26
CA SER A 99 -2.04 -1.67 12.15
C SER A 99 -1.58 -2.96 11.49
N ARG A 100 -1.40 -3.98 12.32
CA ARG A 100 -1.07 -5.31 11.82
C ARG A 100 -2.35 -5.95 11.26
N LEU A 101 -2.41 -6.08 9.96
CA LEU A 101 -3.46 -6.88 9.34
C LEU A 101 -3.02 -8.34 9.34
N THR A 102 -3.82 -9.20 9.95
CA THR A 102 -3.53 -10.63 9.95
C THR A 102 -3.77 -11.23 8.58
N LEU A 103 -3.18 -12.39 8.32
CA LEU A 103 -3.43 -13.10 7.06
C LEU A 103 -4.90 -13.43 6.89
N GLU A 104 -5.59 -13.74 7.99
CA GLU A 104 -7.02 -14.00 7.95
C GLU A 104 -7.80 -12.76 7.51
N GLN A 105 -7.46 -11.61 8.07
CA GLN A 105 -8.09 -10.35 7.67
C GLN A 105 -7.84 -10.05 6.18
N ILE A 106 -6.61 -10.26 5.74
CA ILE A 106 -6.24 -10.01 4.34
C ILE A 106 -7.01 -10.95 3.41
N ARG A 107 -7.13 -12.21 3.77
CA ARG A 107 -7.90 -13.19 2.99
C ARG A 107 -9.38 -12.84 2.95
N THR A 108 -9.92 -12.32 4.05
CA THR A 108 -11.31 -11.85 4.09
C THR A 108 -11.50 -10.66 3.15
N ILE A 109 -10.58 -9.71 3.16
CA ILE A 109 -10.62 -8.57 2.23
C ILE A 109 -10.56 -9.07 0.79
N ARG A 110 -9.68 -10.01 0.50
CA ARG A 110 -9.55 -10.59 -0.85
C ARG A 110 -10.85 -11.26 -1.29
N ARG A 111 -11.52 -11.94 -0.38
CA ARG A 111 -12.76 -12.65 -0.68
C ARG A 111 -13.94 -11.71 -0.87
N THR A 112 -14.02 -10.65 -0.07
CA THR A 112 -15.18 -9.75 -0.04
C THR A 112 -15.00 -8.46 -0.82
N GLY A 113 -13.76 -8.02 -1.00
CA GLY A 113 -13.47 -6.71 -1.56
C GLY A 113 -13.67 -5.57 -0.57
N ASN A 114 -13.95 -5.87 0.69
CA ASN A 114 -14.26 -4.87 1.71
C ASN A 114 -13.09 -4.65 2.65
N LEU A 115 -12.65 -3.39 2.76
CA LEU A 115 -11.63 -3.00 3.72
C LEU A 115 -12.23 -2.90 5.12
N PRO A 116 -11.40 -2.96 6.17
CA PRO A 116 -11.89 -2.74 7.53
C PRO A 116 -12.54 -1.36 7.68
N SER A 117 -13.38 -1.22 8.70
CA SER A 117 -14.05 0.03 8.99
C SER A 117 -13.04 1.16 9.17
N GLY A 118 -13.33 2.32 8.60
CA GLY A 118 -12.48 3.50 8.72
C GLY A 118 -11.39 3.61 7.67
N TYR A 119 -11.19 2.59 6.85
CA TYR A 119 -10.21 2.66 5.76
C TYR A 119 -10.83 3.37 4.55
N ARG A 120 -9.99 4.19 3.89
CA ARG A 120 -10.44 4.87 2.68
C ARG A 120 -10.24 3.97 1.46
N TYR A 121 -11.13 4.10 0.49
CA TYR A 121 -11.00 3.44 -0.81
C TYR A 121 -10.55 4.46 -1.85
N LEU A 122 -9.48 4.18 -2.52
CA LEU A 122 -8.96 5.00 -3.62
C LEU A 122 -8.98 4.24 -4.93
#